data_a7f46460fdee19cacc68c2b3e33f0f40
#
_entry.id   a7f46460fdee19cacc68c2b3e33f0f40
#
_cell.length_a   1.000
_cell.length_b   1.000
_cell.length_c   1.000
_cell.angle_alpha   90.00
_cell.angle_beta   90.00
_cell.angle_gamma   90.00
#
_symmetry.space_group_name_H-M   'P 1'
#
loop_
_entity.id
_entity.type
_entity.pdbx_description
1 polymer ?
#
loop_
_entity_poly.entity_id
_entity_poly.type
_entity_poly.pdbx_seq_one_letter_code
_entity_poly.pdbx_strand_id
1 'polypeptide(L)'
;MASDTDEDLLSNASTTGNGKRWHGGRGVFSVTGTFGGTTVKLQWSHDDSTYLDVDRSGDTFVTFTAGGAGIFELPPCFVKAVVTGGSPSALYAKVRGTRVD
;
A
#
# COMPACT_ATOMS: atom_id res chain seq x y z
N MET A 1 -20.40 -5.04 -13.93
CA MET A 1 -18.99 -5.01 -14.37
C MET A 1 -18.09 -4.68 -13.18
N ALA A 2 -17.06 -5.44 -13.02
CA ALA A 2 -16.10 -5.17 -11.96
C ALA A 2 -15.38 -3.86 -12.21
N SER A 3 -15.16 -3.12 -11.13
CA SER A 3 -14.50 -1.82 -11.20
C SER A 3 -13.28 -1.87 -10.30
N ASP A 4 -12.39 -2.81 -10.58
CA ASP A 4 -11.22 -3.05 -9.76
C ASP A 4 -10.17 -2.00 -10.01
N THR A 5 -9.55 -1.56 -8.92
CA THR A 5 -8.31 -0.81 -8.99
C THR A 5 -7.16 -1.80 -8.94
N ASP A 6 -6.18 -1.60 -9.80
CA ASP A 6 -4.96 -2.39 -9.82
C ASP A 6 -3.82 -1.41 -10.06
N GLU A 7 -3.18 -0.98 -8.98
CA GLU A 7 -2.17 0.08 -9.03
C GLU A 7 -0.87 -0.38 -8.41
N ASP A 8 0.23 -0.10 -9.08
CA ASP A 8 1.56 -0.29 -8.53
C ASP A 8 1.92 0.93 -7.69
N LEU A 9 2.15 0.71 -6.40
CA LEU A 9 2.56 1.77 -5.49
C LEU A 9 4.08 1.89 -5.41
N LEU A 10 4.77 0.77 -5.57
CA LEU A 10 6.23 0.72 -5.67
C LEU A 10 6.60 -0.23 -6.81
N SER A 11 7.61 0.16 -7.58
CA SER A 11 8.12 -0.68 -8.67
C SER A 11 9.62 -0.54 -8.69
N ASN A 12 10.30 -1.60 -8.25
CA ASN A 12 11.76 -1.63 -8.17
C ASN A 12 12.28 -0.41 -7.38
N ALA A 13 11.66 -0.14 -6.23
CA ALA A 13 11.86 1.09 -5.48
C ALA A 13 12.66 0.85 -4.21
N SER A 14 13.25 1.91 -3.69
CA SER A 14 13.93 1.91 -2.39
C SER A 14 13.44 3.04 -1.50
N THR A 15 12.46 3.81 -1.95
CA THR A 15 11.91 4.95 -1.21
C THR A 15 10.39 4.95 -1.34
N THR A 16 9.74 5.80 -0.54
CA THR A 16 8.29 5.98 -0.58
C THR A 16 7.84 6.35 -1.98
N GLY A 17 6.79 5.69 -2.45
CA GLY A 17 6.22 5.95 -3.75
C GLY A 17 5.25 7.12 -3.76
N ASN A 18 4.71 7.40 -4.93
CA ASN A 18 3.72 8.47 -5.11
C ASN A 18 2.33 7.97 -4.77
N GLY A 19 1.42 8.90 -4.47
CA GLY A 19 0.03 8.59 -4.27
C GLY A 19 -0.64 8.14 -5.56
N LYS A 20 -1.54 7.18 -5.43
CA LYS A 20 -2.33 6.65 -6.55
C LYS A 20 -3.80 6.66 -6.18
N ARG A 21 -4.66 6.78 -7.19
CA ARG A 21 -6.09 6.79 -6.96
C ARG A 21 -6.61 5.40 -6.58
N TRP A 22 -7.37 5.35 -5.49
CA TRP A 22 -8.11 4.15 -5.07
C TRP A 22 -9.59 4.40 -5.29
N HIS A 23 -10.27 3.48 -5.98
CA HIS A 23 -11.67 3.68 -6.38
C HIS A 23 -12.67 3.27 -5.33
N GLY A 24 -12.20 2.84 -4.16
CA GLY A 24 -13.06 2.47 -3.06
C GLY A 24 -13.30 0.97 -2.98
N GLY A 25 -13.72 0.53 -1.80
CA GLY A 25 -14.03 -0.87 -1.55
C GLY A 25 -12.89 -1.62 -0.89
N ARG A 26 -13.02 -2.95 -0.91
CA ARG A 26 -12.04 -3.85 -0.30
C ARG A 26 -10.93 -4.17 -1.29
N GLY A 27 -9.72 -4.22 -0.79
CA GLY A 27 -8.57 -4.58 -1.61
C GLY A 27 -7.52 -5.33 -0.85
N VAL A 28 -6.48 -5.73 -1.57
CA VAL A 28 -5.31 -6.39 -1.02
C VAL A 28 -4.10 -5.51 -1.29
N PHE A 29 -3.32 -5.26 -0.25
CA PHE A 29 -2.03 -4.57 -0.35
C PHE A 29 -0.94 -5.62 -0.21
N SER A 30 -0.12 -5.78 -1.25
CA SER A 30 0.95 -6.77 -1.25
C SER A 30 2.29 -6.08 -1.44
N VAL A 31 3.31 -6.60 -0.76
CA VAL A 31 4.67 -6.06 -0.84
C VAL A 31 5.65 -7.22 -1.01
N THR A 32 6.59 -7.06 -1.92
CA THR A 32 7.66 -8.02 -2.15
C THR A 32 8.96 -7.26 -2.37
N GLY A 33 10.08 -7.98 -2.32
CA GLY A 33 11.40 -7.41 -2.60
C GLY A 33 12.38 -7.64 -1.48
N THR A 34 13.45 -6.86 -1.49
CA THR A 34 14.49 -6.93 -0.46
C THR A 34 14.28 -5.81 0.55
N PHE A 35 13.84 -6.18 1.75
CA PHE A 35 13.47 -5.17 2.76
C PHE A 35 14.68 -4.53 3.43
N GLY A 36 15.72 -5.30 3.75
CA GLY A 36 16.94 -4.73 4.35
C GLY A 36 16.71 -4.01 5.67
N GLY A 37 15.72 -4.47 6.45
CA GLY A 37 15.39 -3.84 7.73
C GLY A 37 14.39 -2.71 7.61
N THR A 38 13.82 -2.47 6.44
CA THR A 38 12.82 -1.42 6.25
C THR A 38 11.42 -1.87 6.65
N THR A 39 10.54 -0.91 6.88
CA THR A 39 9.12 -1.14 7.07
C THR A 39 8.37 -0.48 5.91
N VAL A 40 7.44 -1.21 5.31
CA VAL A 40 6.56 -0.69 4.26
C VAL A 40 5.13 -0.76 4.75
N LYS A 41 4.42 0.36 4.70
CA LYS A 41 3.03 0.41 5.15
C LYS A 41 2.18 1.18 4.16
N LEU A 42 0.87 0.89 4.19
CA LEU A 42 -0.11 1.58 3.36
C LEU A 42 -0.66 2.79 4.10
N GLN A 43 -0.69 3.92 3.42
CA GLN A 43 -1.35 5.13 3.90
C GLN A 43 -2.41 5.58 2.90
N TRP A 44 -3.36 6.38 3.37
CA TRP A 44 -4.43 6.89 2.53
C TRP A 44 -4.65 8.37 2.77
N SER A 45 -5.28 9.04 1.80
CA SER A 45 -5.53 10.46 1.88
C SER A 45 -6.81 10.82 1.12
N HIS A 46 -7.52 11.82 1.60
CA HIS A 46 -8.68 12.38 0.89
C HIS A 46 -8.25 13.24 -0.29
N ASP A 47 -7.11 13.90 -0.20
CA ASP A 47 -6.75 15.00 -1.08
C ASP A 47 -5.35 14.85 -1.71
N ASP A 48 -4.71 13.69 -1.53
CA ASP A 48 -3.35 13.41 -2.00
C ASP A 48 -2.31 14.38 -1.39
N SER A 49 -2.61 14.92 -0.23
CA SER A 49 -1.74 15.86 0.47
C SER A 49 -1.44 15.40 1.88
N THR A 50 -2.49 15.22 2.69
CA THR A 50 -2.34 14.75 4.07
C THR A 50 -2.64 13.26 4.11
N TYR A 51 -1.64 12.46 4.46
CA TYR A 51 -1.76 11.00 4.49
C TYR A 51 -1.81 10.48 5.90
N LEU A 52 -2.61 9.45 6.10
CA LEU A 52 -2.82 8.80 7.39
C LEU A 52 -2.57 7.30 7.24
N ASP A 53 -2.15 6.67 8.32
CA ASP A 53 -1.98 5.23 8.33
C ASP A 53 -3.32 4.53 8.17
N VAL A 54 -3.37 3.51 7.32
CA VAL A 54 -4.55 2.66 7.18
C VAL A 54 -4.68 1.79 8.42
N ASP A 55 -3.58 1.23 8.91
CA ASP A 55 -3.59 0.45 10.14
C ASP A 55 -3.84 1.35 11.34
N ARG A 56 -4.61 0.84 12.29
CA ARG A 56 -4.75 1.49 13.60
C ARG A 56 -3.48 1.33 14.38
N SER A 57 -3.29 2.19 15.38
CA SER A 57 -2.14 2.13 16.26
C SER A 57 -2.02 0.73 16.88
N GLY A 58 -0.87 0.10 16.68
CA GLY A 58 -0.62 -1.24 17.20
C GLY A 58 -0.99 -2.38 16.24
N ASP A 59 -1.70 -2.08 15.16
CA ASP A 59 -2.07 -3.09 14.17
C ASP A 59 -1.05 -3.14 13.04
N THR A 60 -0.95 -4.30 12.38
CA THR A 60 -0.01 -4.48 11.27
C THR A 60 -0.66 -5.22 10.11
N PHE A 61 -1.92 -4.92 9.81
CA PHE A 61 -2.64 -5.59 8.72
C PHE A 61 -2.08 -5.23 7.35
N VAL A 62 -1.65 -3.99 7.17
CA VAL A 62 -1.05 -3.51 5.92
C VAL A 62 0.29 -2.82 6.19
N THR A 63 1.03 -3.34 7.14
CA THR A 63 2.38 -2.90 7.51
C THR A 63 3.29 -4.12 7.51
N PHE A 64 4.37 -4.06 6.74
CA PHE A 64 5.20 -5.24 6.50
C PHE A 64 6.68 -4.93 6.70
N THR A 65 7.39 -5.88 7.31
CA THR A 65 8.85 -5.87 7.41
C THR A 65 9.48 -6.97 6.56
N ALA A 66 8.64 -7.75 5.88
CA ALA A 66 9.03 -8.81 4.96
C ALA A 66 7.91 -8.96 3.94
N GLY A 67 8.14 -9.69 2.88
CA GLY A 67 7.12 -9.91 1.85
C GLY A 67 5.82 -10.45 2.44
N GLY A 68 4.70 -9.92 1.99
CA GLY A 68 3.40 -10.33 2.48
C GLY A 68 2.27 -9.56 1.84
N ALA A 69 1.05 -9.87 2.28
CA ALA A 69 -0.16 -9.24 1.77
C ALA A 69 -1.18 -9.10 2.89
N GLY A 70 -1.98 -8.04 2.81
CA GLY A 70 -3.04 -7.79 3.78
C GLY A 70 -4.26 -7.19 3.11
N ILE A 71 -5.41 -7.42 3.71
CA ILE A 71 -6.68 -6.89 3.22
C ILE A 71 -6.97 -5.56 3.89
N PHE A 72 -7.51 -4.63 3.11
CA PHE A 72 -7.95 -3.34 3.64
C PHE A 72 -9.26 -2.94 2.98
N GLU A 73 -9.93 -1.97 3.57
CA GLU A 73 -11.15 -1.41 2.99
C GLU A 73 -11.13 0.10 3.19
N LEU A 74 -11.30 0.83 2.09
CA LEU A 74 -11.23 2.29 2.09
C LEU A 74 -12.29 2.86 1.15
N PRO A 75 -12.75 4.10 1.42
CA PRO A 75 -13.57 4.83 0.46
C PRO A 75 -12.72 5.24 -0.75
N PRO A 76 -13.34 5.79 -1.81
CA PRO A 76 -12.56 6.39 -2.88
C PRO A 76 -11.61 7.44 -2.31
N CYS A 77 -10.32 7.32 -2.63
CA CYS A 77 -9.30 8.17 -2.02
C CYS A 77 -7.99 8.00 -2.77
N PHE A 78 -6.90 8.47 -2.17
CA PHE A 78 -5.55 8.23 -2.67
C PHE A 78 -4.82 7.32 -1.69
N VAL A 79 -3.95 6.47 -2.20
CA VAL A 79 -3.16 5.56 -1.38
C VAL A 79 -1.70 5.62 -1.82
N LYS A 80 -0.80 5.34 -0.88
CA LYS A 80 0.61 5.20 -1.19
C LYS A 80 1.27 4.20 -0.26
N ALA A 81 2.40 3.65 -0.69
CA ALA A 81 3.22 2.79 0.13
C ALA A 81 4.37 3.62 0.70
N VAL A 82 4.47 3.66 2.01
CA VAL A 82 5.49 4.43 2.72
C VAL A 82 6.61 3.50 3.14
N VAL A 83 7.84 3.87 2.79
CA VAL A 83 9.04 3.11 3.08
C VAL A 83 9.83 3.86 4.15
N THR A 84 10.09 3.21 5.29
CA THR A 84 10.81 3.85 6.40
C THR A 84 11.89 2.94 6.93
N GLY A 85 13.05 3.52 7.20
CA GLY A 85 14.17 2.82 7.83
C GLY A 85 14.87 1.85 6.91
N GLY A 86 15.94 1.23 7.42
CA GLY A 86 16.66 0.17 6.73
C GLY A 86 17.36 0.59 5.45
N SER A 87 17.73 -0.41 4.67
CA SER A 87 18.37 -0.23 3.37
C SER A 87 17.68 -1.13 2.34
N PRO A 88 16.45 -0.81 1.95
CA PRO A 88 15.72 -1.66 1.02
C PRO A 88 16.20 -1.50 -0.41
N SER A 89 15.90 -2.50 -1.24
CA SER A 89 16.11 -2.42 -2.67
C SER A 89 15.08 -3.27 -3.39
N ALA A 90 14.77 -2.89 -4.63
CA ALA A 90 13.87 -3.66 -5.48
C ALA A 90 12.54 -3.98 -4.79
N LEU A 91 11.95 -2.99 -4.10
CA LEU A 91 10.65 -3.16 -3.48
C LEU A 91 9.55 -3.02 -4.51
N TYR A 92 8.56 -3.89 -4.41
CA TYR A 92 7.35 -3.85 -5.23
C TYR A 92 6.15 -3.87 -4.30
N ALA A 93 5.24 -2.93 -4.48
CA ALA A 93 4.01 -2.87 -3.70
C ALA A 93 2.84 -2.59 -4.64
N LYS A 94 1.74 -3.27 -4.39
CA LYS A 94 0.58 -3.16 -5.25
C LYS A 94 -0.68 -3.20 -4.41
N VAL A 95 -1.68 -2.44 -4.83
CA VAL A 95 -3.04 -2.56 -4.31
C VAL A 95 -3.94 -3.06 -5.42
N ARG A 96 -4.82 -3.99 -5.08
CA ARG A 96 -5.72 -4.58 -6.04
C ARG A 96 -7.08 -4.79 -5.42
N GLY A 97 -8.13 -4.38 -6.12
CA GLY A 97 -9.49 -4.58 -5.66
C GLY A 97 -9.86 -6.05 -5.67
N THR A 98 -10.67 -6.45 -4.69
CA THR A 98 -11.17 -7.83 -4.60
C THR A 98 -12.58 -7.94 -5.12
N ARG A 99 -13.10 -6.88 -5.69
CA ARG A 99 -14.47 -6.83 -6.17
C ARG A 99 -14.66 -7.76 -7.35
N VAL A 100 -15.73 -8.52 -7.30
CA VAL A 100 -16.12 -9.45 -8.37
C VAL A 100 -17.57 -9.18 -8.72
N ASP A 101 -17.85 -9.07 -9.99
CA ASP A 101 -19.22 -8.93 -10.49
C ASP A 101 -19.76 -10.27 -10.98
#